data_7619e8cdb6c4a193376f3cde329e6658
#
_entry.id   7619e8cdb6c4a193376f3cde329e6658
#
_cell.length_a   1.000
_cell.length_b   1.000
_cell.length_c   1.000
_cell.angle_alpha   90.00
_cell.angle_beta   90.00
_cell.angle_gamma   90.00
#
_symmetry.space_group_name_H-M   'P 1'
#
loop_
_entity.id
_entity.type
_entity.pdbx_description
1 polymer ?
#
loop_
_entity_poly.entity_id
_entity_poly.type
_entity_poly.pdbx_seq_one_letter_code
_entity_poly.pdbx_strand_id
1 'polypeptide(L)'
;MNTIISPKAATGRNFGALLILGSSTVIPVTERTRLYASIEDIGEDFGVDSPEYKAAQVFFSQSPKPTQVYVGRWAKTLSSSESGDTETIVQAVNACLQYTNWYGLVVADDVVAGGDVLDADDVIEVAKLIEASSLSRIFGVTSADAEIISTTSTTDVASKLKAGKYARTFIQYSTSSPYAAVSAFGRAFTVNFNGSNTTITLKFKQEPSVTYETLTVGQAAAVDTKNANVFVYYANDTAILQQGVMANGDFFDERHGLDWLQNYVQTNLYNLLYTSTTKIPQTDAGVTRLLSNVEQSMDQSVTNGLVAAGVWNGGPIGQLNSGDTLTKGYYVYAQPLSEQAQADREARKAPLIQVACKLAGAVHYADVQINVVR
;
A
#
# COMPACT_ATOMS: atom_id res chain seq x y z
N MET A 1 -14.46 6.40 2.05
CA MET A 1 -13.39 7.11 1.31
C MET A 1 -13.96 8.41 0.80
N ASN A 2 -13.39 9.54 1.15
CA ASN A 2 -13.81 10.86 0.65
C ASN A 2 -12.80 11.34 -0.39
N THR A 3 -13.19 11.35 -1.67
CA THR A 3 -12.36 11.90 -2.73
C THR A 3 -12.79 13.34 -3.00
N ILE A 4 -11.96 14.29 -2.63
CA ILE A 4 -12.14 15.70 -2.96
C ILE A 4 -11.28 15.98 -4.19
N ILE A 5 -11.94 16.26 -5.33
CA ILE A 5 -11.26 16.70 -6.54
C ILE A 5 -11.02 18.19 -6.40
N SER A 6 -9.81 18.53 -5.95
CA SER A 6 -9.29 19.89 -5.98
C SER A 6 -8.60 20.11 -7.34
N PRO A 7 -8.57 21.36 -7.87
CA PRO A 7 -7.89 21.68 -9.13
C PRO A 7 -6.35 21.51 -9.10
N LYS A 8 -5.78 20.98 -8.03
CA LYS A 8 -4.40 20.51 -8.08
C LYS A 8 -4.32 19.32 -9.03
N ALA A 9 -3.42 19.39 -10.01
CA ALA A 9 -3.18 18.34 -10.98
C ALA A 9 -3.12 16.97 -10.28
N ALA A 10 -4.05 16.08 -10.65
CA ALA A 10 -3.94 14.68 -10.25
C ALA A 10 -2.74 14.11 -11.01
N THR A 11 -1.62 14.00 -10.34
CA THR A 11 -0.45 13.30 -10.90
C THR A 11 -0.77 11.83 -10.98
N GLY A 12 -0.63 11.25 -12.17
CA GLY A 12 -0.66 9.79 -12.32
C GLY A 12 0.41 9.20 -11.40
N ARG A 13 -0.01 8.43 -10.39
CA ARG A 13 0.90 7.82 -9.41
C ARG A 13 1.25 6.42 -9.84
N ASN A 14 2.48 6.02 -9.55
CA ASN A 14 2.91 4.65 -9.72
C ASN A 14 2.74 3.88 -8.39
N PHE A 15 1.73 3.02 -8.32
CA PHE A 15 1.46 2.14 -7.17
C PHE A 15 2.36 0.91 -7.12
N GLY A 16 3.30 0.78 -8.05
CA GLY A 16 4.38 -0.19 -8.06
C GLY A 16 5.75 0.39 -7.70
N ALA A 17 5.83 1.64 -7.23
CA ALA A 17 7.08 2.31 -6.91
C ALA A 17 7.40 2.23 -5.41
N LEU A 18 8.51 1.55 -5.07
CA LEU A 18 9.09 1.50 -3.74
C LEU A 18 10.12 2.61 -3.56
N LEU A 19 10.16 3.24 -2.40
CA LEU A 19 11.26 4.06 -1.90
C LEU A 19 12.03 3.26 -0.85
N ILE A 20 13.29 2.98 -1.11
CA ILE A 20 14.26 2.48 -0.13
C ILE A 20 15.00 3.68 0.44
N LEU A 21 14.75 4.03 1.69
CA LEU A 21 15.37 5.16 2.36
C LEU A 21 16.62 4.70 3.09
N GLY A 22 17.79 5.10 2.61
CA GLY A 22 19.08 4.68 3.15
C GLY A 22 19.93 5.83 3.69
N SER A 23 20.92 5.51 4.52
CA SER A 23 21.81 6.48 5.15
C SER A 23 23.10 6.77 4.37
N SER A 24 23.33 6.06 3.26
CA SER A 24 24.51 6.26 2.41
C SER A 24 24.58 7.69 1.84
N THR A 25 25.80 8.22 1.71
CA THR A 25 26.05 9.58 1.19
C THR A 25 26.14 9.67 -0.34
N VAL A 26 25.82 8.61 -1.07
CA VAL A 26 25.86 8.53 -2.55
C VAL A 26 24.88 9.52 -3.19
N ILE A 27 23.67 9.61 -2.63
CA ILE A 27 22.67 10.59 -3.06
C ILE A 27 22.81 11.83 -2.18
N PRO A 28 23.10 13.03 -2.75
CA PRO A 28 23.18 14.25 -1.93
C PRO A 28 21.80 14.66 -1.39
N VAL A 29 21.77 15.33 -0.25
CA VAL A 29 20.53 15.83 0.40
C VAL A 29 19.70 16.70 -0.55
N THR A 30 20.35 17.43 -1.45
CA THR A 30 19.68 18.30 -2.44
C THR A 30 18.94 17.53 -3.53
N GLU A 31 19.37 16.32 -3.88
CA GLU A 31 18.69 15.43 -4.82
C GLU A 31 17.57 14.65 -4.12
N ARG A 32 17.81 14.22 -2.91
CA ARG A 32 16.94 13.49 -1.97
C ARG A 32 16.51 12.10 -2.43
N THR A 33 16.09 11.91 -3.69
CA THR A 33 15.64 10.60 -4.20
C THR A 33 16.12 10.40 -5.62
N ARG A 34 16.61 9.19 -5.94
CA ARG A 34 17.07 8.79 -7.28
C ARG A 34 16.34 7.52 -7.73
N LEU A 35 15.99 7.49 -9.01
CA LEU A 35 15.32 6.35 -9.65
C LEU A 35 16.36 5.37 -10.21
N TYR A 36 16.14 4.07 -9.97
CA TYR A 36 16.93 2.98 -10.52
C TYR A 36 16.02 1.96 -11.20
N ALA A 37 16.43 1.49 -12.38
CA ALA A 37 15.73 0.49 -13.16
C ALA A 37 16.31 -0.91 -13.01
N SER A 38 17.54 -1.03 -12.48
CA SER A 38 18.23 -2.29 -12.31
C SER A 38 18.97 -2.36 -10.98
N ILE A 39 19.29 -3.57 -10.54
CA ILE A 39 20.09 -3.80 -9.34
C ILE A 39 21.58 -3.50 -9.62
N GLU A 40 21.99 -3.67 -10.85
CA GLU A 40 23.36 -3.41 -11.31
C GLU A 40 23.71 -1.93 -11.11
N ASP A 41 22.84 -1.02 -11.53
CA ASP A 41 23.03 0.44 -11.36
C ASP A 41 23.16 0.84 -9.87
N ILE A 42 22.38 0.18 -8.99
CA ILE A 42 22.48 0.40 -7.54
C ILE A 42 23.83 -0.13 -7.02
N GLY A 43 24.27 -1.29 -7.53
CA GLY A 43 25.55 -1.88 -7.15
C GLY A 43 26.75 -1.02 -7.58
N GLU A 44 26.66 -0.36 -8.72
CA GLU A 44 27.70 0.58 -9.19
C GLU A 44 27.77 1.83 -8.31
N ASP A 45 26.61 2.39 -7.93
CA ASP A 45 26.56 3.60 -7.12
C ASP A 45 26.88 3.36 -5.64
N PHE A 46 26.26 2.33 -5.02
CA PHE A 46 26.29 2.11 -3.57
C PHE A 46 27.26 1.01 -3.11
N GLY A 47 27.67 0.12 -4.03
CA GLY A 47 28.38 -1.10 -3.70
C GLY A 47 27.46 -2.24 -3.24
N VAL A 48 27.86 -3.47 -3.51
CA VAL A 48 27.05 -4.68 -3.26
C VAL A 48 26.85 -5.02 -1.77
N ASP A 49 27.66 -4.45 -0.90
CA ASP A 49 27.59 -4.67 0.54
C ASP A 49 26.70 -3.64 1.28
N SER A 50 26.25 -2.58 0.58
CA SER A 50 25.43 -1.52 1.17
C SER A 50 24.04 -2.02 1.57
N PRO A 51 23.44 -1.45 2.61
CA PRO A 51 22.07 -1.75 3.01
C PRO A 51 21.06 -1.50 1.88
N GLU A 52 21.22 -0.41 1.13
CA GLU A 52 20.35 -0.04 0.01
C GLU A 52 20.40 -1.09 -1.11
N TYR A 53 21.58 -1.59 -1.45
CA TYR A 53 21.74 -2.66 -2.44
C TYR A 53 21.08 -3.95 -1.96
N LYS A 54 21.31 -4.37 -0.71
CA LYS A 54 20.74 -5.59 -0.14
C LYS A 54 19.21 -5.53 -0.12
N ALA A 55 18.61 -4.40 0.27
CA ALA A 55 17.17 -4.19 0.22
C ALA A 55 16.65 -4.23 -1.22
N ALA A 56 17.32 -3.56 -2.17
CA ALA A 56 16.96 -3.57 -3.58
C ALA A 56 17.10 -4.96 -4.21
N GLN A 57 18.09 -5.74 -3.81
CA GLN A 57 18.27 -7.13 -4.26
C GLN A 57 17.06 -7.99 -3.88
N VAL A 58 16.55 -7.85 -2.64
CA VAL A 58 15.34 -8.54 -2.20
C VAL A 58 14.13 -8.09 -3.03
N PHE A 59 14.02 -6.78 -3.33
CA PHE A 59 12.92 -6.26 -4.15
C PHE A 59 12.92 -6.84 -5.57
N PHE A 60 14.05 -6.80 -6.24
CA PHE A 60 14.20 -7.27 -7.62
C PHE A 60 14.27 -8.80 -7.76
N SER A 61 14.35 -9.55 -6.67
CA SER A 61 14.37 -11.02 -6.70
C SER A 61 13.01 -11.64 -7.02
N GLN A 62 11.93 -10.86 -6.98
CA GLN A 62 10.58 -11.33 -7.20
C GLN A 62 10.29 -11.75 -8.65
N SER A 63 9.30 -12.65 -8.80
CA SER A 63 8.76 -13.06 -10.09
C SER A 63 7.23 -12.91 -10.08
N PRO A 64 6.65 -12.05 -10.94
CA PRO A 64 7.31 -11.14 -11.88
C PRO A 64 8.28 -10.15 -11.21
N LYS A 65 9.32 -9.74 -11.93
CA LYS A 65 10.30 -8.77 -11.43
C LYS A 65 9.73 -7.36 -11.47
N PRO A 66 9.84 -6.56 -10.40
CA PRO A 66 9.55 -5.14 -10.43
C PRO A 66 10.44 -4.41 -11.45
N THR A 67 9.95 -3.30 -11.99
CA THR A 67 10.64 -2.60 -13.09
C THR A 67 11.52 -1.44 -12.63
N GLN A 68 11.29 -0.93 -11.43
CA GLN A 68 12.02 0.23 -10.91
C GLN A 68 11.89 0.36 -9.40
N VAL A 69 12.85 1.05 -8.79
CA VAL A 69 12.87 1.40 -7.37
C VAL A 69 13.45 2.80 -7.21
N TYR A 70 12.99 3.53 -6.21
CA TYR A 70 13.62 4.78 -5.78
C TYR A 70 14.51 4.50 -4.58
N VAL A 71 15.71 5.07 -4.57
CA VAL A 71 16.56 5.11 -3.38
C VAL A 71 16.54 6.55 -2.85
N GLY A 72 16.31 6.70 -1.55
CA GLY A 72 16.22 7.99 -0.89
C GLY A 72 17.38 8.21 0.07
N ARG A 73 17.70 9.47 0.33
CA ARG A 73 18.75 9.91 1.25
C ARG A 73 18.18 10.21 2.64
N TRP A 74 18.67 9.49 3.64
CA TRP A 74 18.55 9.84 5.05
C TRP A 74 19.88 10.43 5.51
N ALA A 75 19.92 11.74 5.82
CA ALA A 75 21.14 12.40 6.25
C ALA A 75 21.49 12.10 7.73
N LYS A 76 21.53 10.81 8.08
CA LYS A 76 22.00 10.32 9.39
C LYS A 76 23.44 10.73 9.66
N THR A 77 24.26 10.76 8.60
CA THR A 77 25.61 11.32 8.57
C THR A 77 25.73 12.22 7.34
N LEU A 78 26.57 13.25 7.41
CA LEU A 78 26.82 14.15 6.30
C LEU A 78 28.11 13.77 5.58
N SER A 79 28.14 13.93 4.25
CA SER A 79 29.38 13.85 3.49
C SER A 79 30.21 15.12 3.70
N SER A 80 31.50 15.06 3.35
CA SER A 80 32.38 16.23 3.47
C SER A 80 31.99 17.44 2.61
N SER A 81 31.13 17.22 1.62
CA SER A 81 30.59 18.27 0.73
C SER A 81 29.22 18.79 1.15
N GLU A 82 28.57 18.15 2.12
CA GLU A 82 27.27 18.57 2.64
C GLU A 82 27.44 19.49 3.84
N SER A 83 26.55 20.48 3.94
CA SER A 83 26.46 21.42 5.08
C SER A 83 25.05 21.34 5.68
N GLY A 84 24.95 21.53 6.98
CA GLY A 84 23.68 21.48 7.70
C GLY A 84 23.73 20.53 8.90
N ASP A 85 22.58 20.18 9.44
CA ASP A 85 22.44 19.27 10.55
C ASP A 85 22.11 17.85 10.06
N THR A 86 22.47 16.84 10.85
CA THR A 86 22.01 15.47 10.64
C THR A 86 20.51 15.36 10.86
N GLU A 87 19.89 14.39 10.21
CA GLU A 87 18.44 14.17 10.27
C GLU A 87 18.07 12.99 11.15
N THR A 88 16.98 13.11 11.90
CA THR A 88 16.27 11.93 12.41
C THR A 88 15.57 11.22 11.27
N ILE A 89 15.21 9.94 11.46
CA ILE A 89 14.45 9.19 10.45
C ILE A 89 13.14 9.89 10.09
N VAL A 90 12.44 10.46 11.05
CA VAL A 90 11.18 11.21 10.85
C VAL A 90 11.39 12.44 9.96
N GLN A 91 12.48 13.18 10.16
CA GLN A 91 12.83 14.33 9.32
C GLN A 91 13.14 13.90 7.88
N ALA A 92 13.90 12.81 7.70
CA ALA A 92 14.23 12.27 6.39
C ALA A 92 12.98 11.78 5.65
N VAL A 93 12.09 11.04 6.31
CA VAL A 93 10.82 10.60 5.72
C VAL A 93 9.96 11.81 5.36
N ASN A 94 9.84 12.80 6.23
CA ASN A 94 9.06 14.02 5.96
C ASN A 94 9.61 14.80 4.74
N ALA A 95 10.92 14.87 4.58
CA ALA A 95 11.54 15.45 3.38
C ALA A 95 11.19 14.64 2.12
N CYS A 96 11.18 13.30 2.18
CA CYS A 96 10.79 12.44 1.06
C CYS A 96 9.29 12.51 0.74
N LEU A 97 8.43 12.90 1.70
CA LEU A 97 6.99 13.11 1.45
C LEU A 97 6.69 14.23 0.44
N GLN A 98 7.64 15.13 0.19
CA GLN A 98 7.49 16.17 -0.83
C GLN A 98 7.54 15.62 -2.27
N TYR A 99 8.06 14.41 -2.47
CA TYR A 99 8.16 13.75 -3.76
C TYR A 99 6.95 12.83 -3.96
N THR A 100 6.31 12.89 -5.13
CA THR A 100 5.03 12.21 -5.40
C THR A 100 5.18 10.88 -6.12
N ASN A 101 6.39 10.52 -6.53
CA ASN A 101 6.70 9.44 -7.46
C ASN A 101 6.81 8.05 -6.83
N TRP A 102 6.66 7.91 -5.51
CA TRP A 102 6.73 6.64 -4.80
C TRP A 102 5.44 6.38 -3.98
N TYR A 103 5.16 5.10 -3.73
CA TYR A 103 4.00 4.62 -2.97
C TYR A 103 4.38 3.88 -1.70
N GLY A 104 5.29 2.89 -1.78
CA GLY A 104 5.79 2.17 -0.62
C GLY A 104 7.07 2.78 -0.08
N LEU A 105 7.26 2.70 1.23
CA LEU A 105 8.48 3.09 1.95
C LEU A 105 9.03 1.89 2.70
N VAL A 106 10.32 1.69 2.62
CA VAL A 106 11.11 0.86 3.56
C VAL A 106 12.38 1.61 3.93
N VAL A 107 12.96 1.30 5.08
CA VAL A 107 14.23 1.85 5.51
C VAL A 107 15.31 0.79 5.37
N ALA A 108 16.44 1.16 4.81
CA ALA A 108 17.63 0.31 4.67
C ALA A 108 18.83 1.00 5.33
N ASP A 109 19.29 0.42 6.42
CA ASP A 109 20.42 0.90 7.18
C ASP A 109 21.10 -0.30 7.86
N ASP A 110 22.19 -0.06 8.55
CA ASP A 110 22.81 -1.07 9.40
C ASP A 110 21.84 -1.48 10.51
N VAL A 111 21.82 -2.79 10.80
CA VAL A 111 20.97 -3.32 11.85
C VAL A 111 21.48 -2.88 13.21
N VAL A 112 20.55 -2.46 14.08
CA VAL A 112 20.85 -2.14 15.47
C VAL A 112 20.89 -3.41 16.34
N ALA A 113 21.23 -3.26 17.61
CA ALA A 113 21.18 -4.37 18.54
C ALA A 113 19.77 -4.96 18.60
N GLY A 114 19.64 -6.26 18.30
CA GLY A 114 18.35 -6.95 18.21
C GLY A 114 17.97 -7.39 16.78
N GLY A 115 18.72 -6.95 15.77
CA GLY A 115 18.54 -7.40 14.37
C GLY A 115 17.60 -6.55 13.53
N ASP A 116 17.01 -5.50 14.10
CA ASP A 116 16.12 -4.58 13.39
C ASP A 116 16.88 -3.40 12.76
N VAL A 117 16.35 -2.80 11.72
CA VAL A 117 16.91 -1.59 11.08
C VAL A 117 16.56 -0.32 11.87
N LEU A 118 15.37 -0.27 12.44
CA LEU A 118 14.86 0.84 13.25
C LEU A 118 14.46 0.31 14.64
N ASP A 119 14.61 1.13 15.67
CA ASP A 119 14.00 0.82 16.96
C ASP A 119 12.46 0.97 16.92
N ALA A 120 11.79 0.44 17.93
CA ALA A 120 10.33 0.41 17.97
C ALA A 120 9.68 1.80 18.02
N ASP A 121 10.34 2.78 18.63
CA ASP A 121 9.80 4.14 18.76
C ASP A 121 9.93 4.89 17.43
N ASP A 122 11.04 4.75 16.72
CA ASP A 122 11.23 5.27 15.38
C ASP A 122 10.23 4.67 14.39
N VAL A 123 9.98 3.36 14.46
CA VAL A 123 8.95 2.68 13.65
C VAL A 123 7.58 3.31 13.88
N ILE A 124 7.19 3.54 15.13
CA ILE A 124 5.88 4.14 15.46
C ILE A 124 5.78 5.59 14.96
N GLU A 125 6.84 6.38 15.10
CA GLU A 125 6.82 7.78 14.62
C GLU A 125 6.75 7.85 13.08
N VAL A 126 7.47 6.99 12.37
CA VAL A 126 7.34 6.89 10.89
C VAL A 126 5.95 6.40 10.50
N ALA A 127 5.38 5.41 11.20
CA ALA A 127 4.02 4.94 10.96
C ALA A 127 2.99 6.05 11.13
N LYS A 128 3.07 6.87 12.18
CA LYS A 128 2.22 8.06 12.39
C LYS A 128 2.32 9.04 11.23
N LEU A 129 3.52 9.30 10.75
CA LEU A 129 3.77 10.25 9.66
C LEU A 129 3.17 9.75 8.34
N ILE A 130 3.32 8.46 8.04
CA ILE A 130 2.73 7.84 6.85
C ILE A 130 1.20 7.80 6.93
N GLU A 131 0.63 7.50 8.10
CA GLU A 131 -0.82 7.49 8.32
C GLU A 131 -1.42 8.90 8.12
N ALA A 132 -0.72 9.95 8.55
CA ALA A 132 -1.13 11.35 8.40
C ALA A 132 -0.86 11.93 7.00
N SER A 133 -0.18 11.20 6.12
CA SER A 133 0.18 11.70 4.79
C SER A 133 -1.06 12.02 3.95
N SER A 134 -1.08 13.18 3.31
CA SER A 134 -2.17 13.59 2.39
C SER A 134 -2.24 12.74 1.12
N LEU A 135 -1.13 12.13 0.72
CA LEU A 135 -1.07 11.15 -0.35
C LEU A 135 -1.08 9.75 0.26
N SER A 136 -1.90 8.87 -0.29
CA SER A 136 -1.92 7.46 0.11
C SER A 136 -0.56 6.82 -0.09
N ARG A 137 0.05 6.32 0.99
CA ARG A 137 1.35 5.63 1.02
C ARG A 137 1.30 4.51 2.02
N ILE A 138 2.24 3.59 1.92
CA ILE A 138 2.40 2.48 2.87
C ILE A 138 3.84 2.39 3.34
N PHE A 139 4.03 1.89 4.55
CA PHE A 139 5.32 1.68 5.18
C PHE A 139 5.52 0.19 5.46
N GLY A 140 6.63 -0.38 5.05
CA GLY A 140 7.05 -1.75 5.31
C GLY A 140 8.14 -1.81 6.35
N VAL A 141 7.95 -2.66 7.35
CA VAL A 141 8.87 -2.89 8.46
C VAL A 141 9.18 -4.37 8.55
N THR A 142 10.43 -4.72 8.77
CA THR A 142 10.84 -6.05 9.20
C THR A 142 11.37 -5.96 10.62
N SER A 143 11.01 -6.94 11.46
CA SER A 143 11.51 -7.03 12.83
C SER A 143 11.88 -8.47 13.18
N ALA A 144 13.02 -8.62 13.84
CA ALA A 144 13.52 -9.88 14.40
C ALA A 144 13.18 -10.04 15.89
N ASP A 145 12.40 -9.11 16.48
CA ASP A 145 12.06 -9.13 17.89
C ASP A 145 11.29 -10.41 18.26
N ALA A 146 11.91 -11.24 19.09
CA ALA A 146 11.33 -12.49 19.57
C ALA A 146 10.03 -12.31 20.37
N GLU A 147 9.74 -11.12 20.87
CA GLU A 147 8.46 -10.84 21.54
C GLU A 147 7.27 -10.87 20.57
N ILE A 148 7.48 -10.67 19.27
CA ILE A 148 6.42 -10.78 18.26
C ILE A 148 5.82 -12.19 18.23
N ILE A 149 6.64 -13.22 18.38
CA ILE A 149 6.19 -14.63 18.42
C ILE A 149 5.78 -15.10 19.83
N SER A 150 5.86 -14.23 20.85
CA SER A 150 5.42 -14.52 22.22
C SER A 150 3.89 -14.39 22.33
N THR A 151 3.25 -15.41 22.93
CA THR A 151 1.80 -15.41 23.17
C THR A 151 1.38 -14.49 24.32
N THR A 152 2.32 -14.02 25.13
CA THR A 152 2.04 -13.23 26.35
C THR A 152 2.52 -11.79 26.25
N SER A 153 3.49 -11.48 25.39
CA SER A 153 3.98 -10.12 25.20
C SER A 153 3.01 -9.25 24.41
N THR A 154 2.88 -8.01 24.82
CA THR A 154 2.09 -6.94 24.16
C THR A 154 2.90 -5.65 24.02
N THR A 155 4.21 -5.70 24.33
CA THR A 155 5.12 -4.54 24.35
C THR A 155 5.96 -4.43 23.09
N ASP A 156 5.96 -5.48 22.27
CA ASP A 156 6.63 -5.52 20.97
C ASP A 156 6.06 -4.52 19.95
N VAL A 157 6.82 -4.24 18.91
CA VAL A 157 6.44 -3.24 17.89
C VAL A 157 5.18 -3.62 17.13
N ALA A 158 4.93 -4.91 16.86
CA ALA A 158 3.71 -5.34 16.17
C ALA A 158 2.46 -5.10 17.03
N SER A 159 2.53 -5.42 18.33
CA SER A 159 1.47 -5.15 19.29
C SER A 159 1.17 -3.65 19.40
N LYS A 160 2.21 -2.80 19.44
CA LYS A 160 2.05 -1.32 19.47
C LYS A 160 1.40 -0.81 18.19
N LEU A 161 1.82 -1.28 17.01
CA LEU A 161 1.24 -0.92 15.72
C LEU A 161 -0.23 -1.33 15.63
N LYS A 162 -0.58 -2.54 16.05
CA LYS A 162 -1.96 -3.02 16.11
C LYS A 162 -2.82 -2.17 17.06
N ALA A 163 -2.33 -1.90 18.27
CA ALA A 163 -3.04 -1.06 19.25
C ALA A 163 -3.32 0.35 18.71
N GLY A 164 -2.39 0.93 17.96
CA GLY A 164 -2.54 2.21 17.26
C GLY A 164 -3.42 2.14 16.02
N LYS A 165 -3.85 0.94 15.57
CA LYS A 165 -4.68 0.71 14.37
C LYS A 165 -4.10 1.30 13.10
N TYR A 166 -2.78 1.21 12.92
CA TYR A 166 -2.11 1.74 11.74
C TYR A 166 -2.51 0.96 10.47
N ALA A 167 -3.30 1.61 9.62
CA ALA A 167 -3.85 1.01 8.41
C ALA A 167 -2.86 1.05 7.22
N ARG A 168 -1.75 1.76 7.37
CA ARG A 168 -0.76 1.98 6.32
C ARG A 168 0.62 1.43 6.63
N THR A 169 0.74 0.62 7.69
CA THR A 169 1.99 -0.06 8.06
C THR A 169 1.83 -1.57 7.91
N PHE A 170 2.76 -2.17 7.19
CA PHE A 170 2.92 -3.61 7.02
C PHE A 170 4.14 -4.04 7.83
N ILE A 171 3.96 -4.94 8.79
CA ILE A 171 5.06 -5.48 9.59
C ILE A 171 5.25 -6.97 9.31
N GLN A 172 6.49 -7.39 9.11
CA GLN A 172 6.87 -8.78 8.90
C GLN A 172 7.93 -9.20 9.91
N TYR A 173 7.68 -10.34 10.56
CA TYR A 173 8.66 -11.00 11.41
C TYR A 173 9.65 -11.79 10.55
N SER A 174 10.94 -11.57 10.74
CA SER A 174 12.00 -12.38 10.14
C SER A 174 13.29 -12.26 10.93
N THR A 175 13.90 -13.41 11.26
CA THR A 175 15.22 -13.49 11.91
C THR A 175 16.35 -13.61 10.90
N SER A 176 16.03 -13.91 9.65
CA SER A 176 17.00 -14.21 8.58
C SER A 176 17.31 -13.04 7.66
N SER A 177 16.39 -12.08 7.55
CA SER A 177 16.55 -10.94 6.66
C SER A 177 15.94 -9.68 7.28
N PRO A 178 16.71 -8.59 7.44
CA PRO A 178 16.20 -7.31 7.92
C PRO A 178 15.31 -6.62 6.87
N TYR A 179 15.22 -7.17 5.64
CA TYR A 179 14.47 -6.61 4.52
C TYR A 179 13.35 -7.54 4.02
N ALA A 180 12.82 -8.44 4.86
CA ALA A 180 11.80 -9.40 4.44
C ALA A 180 10.53 -8.70 3.90
N ALA A 181 10.05 -7.64 4.54
CA ALA A 181 8.91 -6.86 4.06
C ALA A 181 9.11 -6.27 2.65
N VAL A 182 10.36 -6.05 2.23
CA VAL A 182 10.67 -5.60 0.86
C VAL A 182 10.30 -6.66 -0.17
N SER A 183 10.45 -7.94 0.15
CA SER A 183 10.07 -9.06 -0.72
C SER A 183 8.56 -9.08 -0.97
N ALA A 184 7.75 -8.92 0.08
CA ALA A 184 6.30 -8.81 -0.03
C ALA A 184 5.89 -7.64 -0.93
N PHE A 185 6.51 -6.46 -0.75
CA PHE A 185 6.27 -5.29 -1.60
C PHE A 185 6.73 -5.51 -3.03
N GLY A 186 7.87 -6.17 -3.23
CA GLY A 186 8.36 -6.54 -4.56
C GLY A 186 7.32 -7.33 -5.34
N ARG A 187 6.63 -8.28 -4.71
CA ARG A 187 5.56 -9.05 -5.36
C ARG A 187 4.28 -8.23 -5.55
N ALA A 188 3.87 -7.47 -4.56
CA ALA A 188 2.66 -6.65 -4.62
C ALA A 188 2.74 -5.56 -5.70
N PHE A 189 3.90 -4.94 -5.84
CA PHE A 189 4.10 -3.80 -6.74
C PHE A 189 4.24 -4.18 -8.22
N THR A 190 4.20 -5.47 -8.53
CA THR A 190 4.07 -5.96 -9.92
C THR A 190 2.62 -6.06 -10.40
N VAL A 191 1.63 -5.70 -9.57
CA VAL A 191 0.22 -5.70 -9.97
C VAL A 191 -0.03 -4.63 -11.02
N ASN A 192 -0.53 -5.07 -12.18
CA ASN A 192 -0.96 -4.18 -13.24
C ASN A 192 -2.47 -3.92 -13.12
N PHE A 193 -2.85 -2.87 -12.45
CA PHE A 193 -4.27 -2.51 -12.26
C PHE A 193 -5.02 -2.14 -13.56
N ASN A 194 -4.32 -1.93 -14.67
CA ASN A 194 -4.93 -1.74 -15.99
C ASN A 194 -5.18 -3.06 -16.74
N GLY A 195 -4.72 -4.18 -16.19
CA GLY A 195 -4.95 -5.51 -16.75
C GLY A 195 -6.30 -6.11 -16.35
N SER A 196 -6.54 -7.35 -16.79
CA SER A 196 -7.73 -8.13 -16.44
C SER A 196 -7.35 -9.24 -15.47
N ASN A 197 -8.08 -9.37 -14.34
CA ASN A 197 -7.83 -10.35 -13.27
C ASN A 197 -6.38 -10.33 -12.77
N THR A 198 -5.87 -9.15 -12.46
CA THR A 198 -4.46 -8.93 -12.10
C THR A 198 -4.23 -8.68 -10.62
N THR A 199 -5.29 -8.42 -9.85
CA THR A 199 -5.18 -8.27 -8.39
C THR A 199 -4.78 -9.59 -7.75
N ILE A 200 -3.99 -9.51 -6.69
CA ILE A 200 -3.43 -10.68 -5.99
C ILE A 200 -3.64 -10.53 -4.50
N THR A 201 -3.69 -11.64 -3.77
CA THR A 201 -3.43 -11.62 -2.32
C THR A 201 -1.97 -11.94 -2.05
N LEU A 202 -1.42 -11.42 -0.94
CA LEU A 202 -0.06 -11.74 -0.51
C LEU A 202 0.03 -13.12 0.15
N LYS A 203 -1.04 -13.61 0.77
CA LYS A 203 -1.07 -14.97 1.32
C LYS A 203 -0.73 -15.98 0.21
N PHE A 204 0.02 -17.01 0.54
CA PHE A 204 0.53 -18.05 -0.37
C PHE A 204 1.61 -17.58 -1.37
N LYS A 205 2.11 -16.34 -1.26
CA LYS A 205 3.23 -15.90 -2.11
C LYS A 205 4.56 -16.33 -1.51
N GLN A 206 5.52 -16.54 -2.41
CA GLN A 206 6.89 -16.87 -2.04
C GLN A 206 7.71 -15.59 -1.89
N GLU A 207 8.74 -15.67 -1.09
CA GLU A 207 9.69 -14.59 -0.85
C GLU A 207 11.12 -15.04 -1.24
N PRO A 208 11.47 -14.93 -2.52
CA PRO A 208 12.83 -15.21 -2.96
C PRO A 208 13.83 -14.35 -2.16
N SER A 209 15.01 -14.88 -1.89
CA SER A 209 16.05 -14.22 -1.08
C SER A 209 15.71 -14.01 0.41
N VAL A 210 14.61 -14.55 0.89
CA VAL A 210 14.26 -14.57 2.32
C VAL A 210 14.20 -16.02 2.78
N THR A 211 14.88 -16.35 3.87
CA THR A 211 14.76 -17.68 4.47
C THR A 211 13.50 -17.73 5.33
N TYR A 212 12.73 -18.80 5.16
CA TYR A 212 11.50 -18.98 5.93
C TYR A 212 11.77 -19.25 7.41
N GLU A 213 10.83 -18.84 8.24
CA GLU A 213 10.81 -19.14 9.67
C GLU A 213 10.16 -20.50 9.93
N THR A 214 10.62 -21.18 10.97
CA THR A 214 9.99 -22.41 11.48
C THR A 214 9.37 -22.10 12.83
N LEU A 215 8.05 -21.96 12.85
CA LEU A 215 7.29 -21.57 14.03
C LEU A 215 6.46 -22.73 14.58
N THR A 216 6.33 -22.80 15.90
CA THR A 216 5.31 -23.64 16.55
C THR A 216 3.90 -23.07 16.30
N VAL A 217 2.87 -23.89 16.48
CA VAL A 217 1.46 -23.47 16.33
C VAL A 217 1.14 -22.25 17.22
N GLY A 218 1.65 -22.24 18.45
CA GLY A 218 1.45 -21.12 19.38
C GLY A 218 2.12 -19.83 18.92
N GLN A 219 3.34 -19.94 18.39
CA GLN A 219 4.07 -18.79 17.83
C GLN A 219 3.39 -18.23 16.58
N ALA A 220 2.94 -19.10 15.67
CA ALA A 220 2.18 -18.67 14.49
C ALA A 220 0.88 -17.96 14.89
N ALA A 221 0.15 -18.48 15.89
CA ALA A 221 -1.05 -17.84 16.41
C ALA A 221 -0.75 -16.48 17.08
N ALA A 222 0.42 -16.33 17.72
CA ALA A 222 0.84 -15.04 18.28
C ALA A 222 1.07 -14.00 17.19
N VAL A 223 1.77 -14.36 16.10
CA VAL A 223 1.98 -13.50 14.93
C VAL A 223 0.64 -13.05 14.33
N ASP A 224 -0.27 -14.00 14.07
CA ASP A 224 -1.62 -13.70 13.56
C ASP A 224 -2.40 -12.78 14.51
N THR A 225 -2.35 -13.04 15.82
CA THR A 225 -3.04 -12.23 16.82
C THR A 225 -2.54 -10.79 16.85
N LYS A 226 -1.27 -10.54 16.49
CA LYS A 226 -0.66 -9.21 16.47
C LYS A 226 -0.77 -8.51 15.12
N ASN A 227 -1.46 -9.10 14.13
CA ASN A 227 -1.52 -8.64 12.75
C ASN A 227 -0.12 -8.46 12.11
N ALA A 228 0.83 -9.27 12.53
CA ALA A 228 2.12 -9.35 11.89
C ALA A 228 2.11 -10.40 10.80
N ASN A 229 3.04 -10.28 9.86
CA ASN A 229 3.21 -11.21 8.76
C ASN A 229 4.48 -12.03 8.99
N VAL A 230 4.56 -13.19 8.37
CA VAL A 230 5.74 -14.06 8.43
C VAL A 230 5.83 -14.92 7.17
N PHE A 231 7.05 -15.09 6.67
CA PHE A 231 7.33 -16.08 5.66
C PHE A 231 7.67 -17.39 6.37
N VAL A 232 6.80 -18.37 6.28
CA VAL A 232 6.85 -19.57 7.12
C VAL A 232 6.82 -20.85 6.30
N TYR A 233 7.58 -21.86 6.74
CA TYR A 233 7.51 -23.20 6.16
C TYR A 233 6.11 -23.77 6.31
N TYR A 234 5.62 -24.39 5.24
CA TYR A 234 4.34 -25.06 5.18
C TYR A 234 4.51 -26.49 4.69
N ALA A 235 3.41 -27.23 4.50
CA ALA A 235 3.46 -28.61 4.04
C ALA A 235 4.04 -28.73 2.61
N ASN A 236 4.52 -29.93 2.25
CA ASN A 236 5.02 -30.29 0.91
C ASN A 236 6.24 -29.45 0.44
N ASP A 237 7.18 -29.21 1.34
CA ASP A 237 8.41 -28.48 1.06
C ASP A 237 8.17 -27.07 0.46
N THR A 238 7.07 -26.44 0.84
CA THR A 238 6.75 -25.07 0.44
C THR A 238 6.83 -24.12 1.61
N ALA A 239 7.21 -22.87 1.34
CA ALA A 239 7.09 -21.76 2.26
C ALA A 239 6.16 -20.71 1.67
N ILE A 240 5.39 -20.07 2.53
CA ILE A 240 4.37 -19.09 2.12
C ILE A 240 4.40 -17.87 3.03
N LEU A 241 4.11 -16.70 2.47
CA LEU A 241 3.80 -15.51 3.26
C LEU A 241 2.43 -15.66 3.91
N GLN A 242 2.33 -15.34 5.18
CA GLN A 242 1.13 -15.39 6.02
C GLN A 242 1.03 -14.11 6.87
N GLN A 243 -0.11 -13.38 6.98
CA GLN A 243 -1.37 -13.54 6.24
C GLN A 243 -1.48 -12.56 5.07
N GLY A 244 -0.58 -11.57 4.94
CA GLY A 244 -0.69 -10.46 3.99
C GLY A 244 -1.59 -9.35 4.53
N VAL A 245 -1.45 -8.98 5.80
CA VAL A 245 -2.28 -7.99 6.49
C VAL A 245 -1.49 -6.74 6.88
N MET A 246 -2.19 -5.61 6.95
CA MET A 246 -1.70 -4.38 7.55
C MET A 246 -1.82 -4.45 9.08
N ALA A 247 -1.13 -3.59 9.80
CA ALA A 247 -1.12 -3.64 11.27
C ALA A 247 -2.50 -3.45 11.92
N ASN A 248 -3.45 -2.80 11.25
CA ASN A 248 -4.84 -2.70 11.71
C ASN A 248 -5.69 -3.96 11.43
N GLY A 249 -5.17 -4.92 10.65
CA GLY A 249 -5.85 -6.16 10.26
C GLY A 249 -6.51 -6.15 8.89
N ASP A 250 -6.55 -5.02 8.18
CA ASP A 250 -7.02 -4.97 6.79
C ASP A 250 -6.08 -5.78 5.90
N PHE A 251 -6.59 -6.42 4.84
CA PHE A 251 -5.72 -7.08 3.87
C PHE A 251 -4.95 -6.06 3.03
N PHE A 252 -3.69 -6.39 2.77
CA PHE A 252 -2.80 -5.53 1.97
C PHE A 252 -3.35 -5.24 0.58
N ASP A 253 -3.88 -6.26 -0.10
CA ASP A 253 -4.43 -6.16 -1.45
C ASP A 253 -5.65 -5.23 -1.51
N GLU A 254 -6.49 -5.23 -0.48
CA GLU A 254 -7.60 -4.28 -0.37
C GLU A 254 -7.09 -2.85 -0.20
N ARG A 255 -6.11 -2.63 0.67
CA ARG A 255 -5.49 -1.31 0.87
C ARG A 255 -4.84 -0.79 -0.40
N HIS A 256 -4.02 -1.60 -1.05
CA HIS A 256 -3.32 -1.26 -2.28
C HIS A 256 -4.30 -0.97 -3.43
N GLY A 257 -5.30 -1.83 -3.58
CA GLY A 257 -6.34 -1.67 -4.61
C GLY A 257 -7.21 -0.43 -4.40
N LEU A 258 -7.61 -0.13 -3.17
CA LEU A 258 -8.41 1.06 -2.86
C LEU A 258 -7.62 2.35 -3.05
N ASP A 259 -6.34 2.39 -2.69
CA ASP A 259 -5.49 3.56 -2.93
C ASP A 259 -5.30 3.82 -4.44
N TRP A 260 -5.11 2.75 -5.23
CA TRP A 260 -5.08 2.85 -6.69
C TRP A 260 -6.43 3.36 -7.23
N LEU A 261 -7.55 2.77 -6.82
CA LEU A 261 -8.88 3.13 -7.31
C LEU A 261 -9.20 4.60 -7.04
N GLN A 262 -8.90 5.08 -5.83
CA GLN A 262 -9.09 6.48 -5.49
C GLN A 262 -8.33 7.42 -6.44
N ASN A 263 -7.06 7.14 -6.68
CA ASN A 263 -6.23 7.94 -7.58
C ASN A 263 -6.71 7.82 -9.03
N TYR A 264 -7.11 6.62 -9.46
CA TYR A 264 -7.59 6.35 -10.80
C TYR A 264 -8.86 7.13 -11.14
N VAL A 265 -9.87 7.09 -10.26
CA VAL A 265 -11.10 7.89 -10.39
C VAL A 265 -10.77 9.39 -10.41
N GLN A 266 -9.92 9.85 -9.50
CA GLN A 266 -9.51 11.26 -9.41
C GLN A 266 -8.82 11.73 -10.69
N THR A 267 -7.89 10.94 -11.21
CA THR A 267 -7.14 11.25 -12.44
C THR A 267 -8.05 11.27 -13.66
N ASN A 268 -8.97 10.31 -13.78
CA ASN A 268 -9.90 10.24 -14.90
C ASN A 268 -10.90 11.39 -14.91
N LEU A 269 -11.41 11.78 -13.73
CA LEU A 269 -12.27 12.97 -13.65
C LEU A 269 -11.50 14.25 -13.97
N TYR A 270 -10.25 14.39 -13.50
CA TYR A 270 -9.40 15.51 -13.89
C TYR A 270 -9.18 15.54 -15.40
N ASN A 271 -8.84 14.41 -16.00
CA ASN A 271 -8.63 14.30 -17.45
C ASN A 271 -9.90 14.65 -18.24
N LEU A 272 -11.07 14.20 -17.79
CA LEU A 272 -12.35 14.57 -18.41
C LEU A 272 -12.55 16.09 -18.43
N LEU A 273 -12.27 16.77 -17.31
CA LEU A 273 -12.39 18.23 -17.21
C LEU A 273 -11.34 18.93 -18.08
N TYR A 274 -10.10 18.45 -18.05
CA TYR A 274 -8.98 19.02 -18.78
C TYR A 274 -9.11 18.89 -20.30
N THR A 275 -9.54 17.72 -20.79
CA THR A 275 -9.66 17.45 -22.23
C THR A 275 -10.96 17.96 -22.84
N SER A 276 -11.93 18.40 -22.02
CA SER A 276 -13.18 18.96 -22.54
C SER A 276 -12.92 20.31 -23.23
N THR A 277 -13.16 20.37 -24.54
CA THR A 277 -12.95 21.58 -25.34
C THR A 277 -13.90 22.72 -24.97
N THR A 278 -15.03 22.37 -24.35
CA THR A 278 -16.00 23.31 -23.78
C THR A 278 -16.23 22.99 -22.32
N LYS A 279 -16.78 23.94 -21.55
CA LYS A 279 -17.12 23.68 -20.14
C LYS A 279 -18.10 22.51 -20.02
N ILE A 280 -17.94 21.70 -18.97
CA ILE A 280 -18.99 20.81 -18.49
C ILE A 280 -19.98 21.68 -17.71
N PRO A 281 -21.23 21.85 -18.17
CA PRO A 281 -22.15 22.78 -17.54
C PRO A 281 -22.67 22.21 -16.20
N GLN A 282 -23.03 23.10 -15.29
CA GLN A 282 -23.76 22.74 -14.05
C GLN A 282 -25.24 22.47 -14.38
N THR A 283 -25.49 21.34 -15.02
CA THR A 283 -26.80 20.81 -15.38
C THR A 283 -26.82 19.33 -15.12
N ASP A 284 -27.99 18.69 -15.05
CA ASP A 284 -28.07 17.24 -14.85
C ASP A 284 -27.37 16.48 -15.97
N ALA A 285 -27.37 16.98 -17.21
CA ALA A 285 -26.58 16.41 -18.29
C ALA A 285 -25.08 16.51 -18.06
N GLY A 286 -24.59 17.60 -17.46
CA GLY A 286 -23.18 17.74 -17.07
C GLY A 286 -22.81 16.80 -15.94
N VAL A 287 -23.69 16.65 -14.94
CA VAL A 287 -23.50 15.68 -13.84
C VAL A 287 -23.46 14.26 -14.40
N THR A 288 -24.37 13.90 -15.31
CA THR A 288 -24.38 12.57 -15.97
C THR A 288 -23.03 12.26 -16.63
N ARG A 289 -22.38 13.23 -17.29
CA ARG A 289 -21.05 13.03 -17.89
C ARG A 289 -19.98 12.70 -16.82
N LEU A 290 -20.04 13.34 -15.64
CA LEU A 290 -19.15 13.01 -14.53
C LEU A 290 -19.41 11.60 -14.00
N LEU A 291 -20.70 11.25 -13.81
CA LEU A 291 -21.10 9.91 -13.35
C LEU A 291 -20.61 8.83 -14.32
N SER A 292 -20.83 8.99 -15.62
CA SER A 292 -20.35 8.01 -16.63
C SER A 292 -18.84 7.85 -16.63
N ASN A 293 -18.07 8.90 -16.34
CA ASN A 293 -16.60 8.79 -16.22
C ASN A 293 -16.18 8.01 -14.94
N VAL A 294 -16.91 8.23 -13.84
CA VAL A 294 -16.70 7.44 -12.62
C VAL A 294 -17.07 5.97 -12.85
N GLU A 295 -18.21 5.69 -13.51
CA GLU A 295 -18.63 4.33 -13.87
C GLU A 295 -17.58 3.62 -14.72
N GLN A 296 -16.99 4.27 -15.73
CA GLN A 296 -15.89 3.71 -16.54
C GLN A 296 -14.66 3.37 -15.67
N SER A 297 -14.36 4.19 -14.68
CA SER A 297 -13.28 3.92 -13.74
C SER A 297 -13.59 2.71 -12.84
N MET A 298 -14.85 2.58 -12.43
CA MET A 298 -15.33 1.43 -11.65
C MET A 298 -15.33 0.14 -12.49
N ASP A 299 -15.69 0.21 -13.77
CA ASP A 299 -15.62 -0.94 -14.69
C ASP A 299 -14.20 -1.49 -14.80
N GLN A 300 -13.16 -0.63 -14.77
CA GLN A 300 -11.77 -1.09 -14.71
C GLN A 300 -11.47 -1.81 -13.39
N SER A 301 -12.03 -1.37 -12.27
CA SER A 301 -11.85 -2.05 -10.97
C SER A 301 -12.52 -3.43 -10.92
N VAL A 302 -13.59 -3.63 -11.67
CA VAL A 302 -14.22 -4.94 -11.88
C VAL A 302 -13.34 -5.80 -12.79
N THR A 303 -12.85 -5.21 -13.88
CA THR A 303 -12.02 -5.90 -14.87
C THR A 303 -10.73 -6.45 -14.23
N ASN A 304 -10.07 -5.70 -13.37
CA ASN A 304 -8.83 -6.15 -12.72
C ASN A 304 -9.05 -7.09 -11.53
N GLY A 305 -10.30 -7.32 -11.12
CA GLY A 305 -10.67 -8.25 -10.06
C GLY A 305 -10.66 -7.65 -8.65
N LEU A 306 -10.56 -6.32 -8.49
CA LEU A 306 -10.66 -5.66 -7.19
C LEU A 306 -12.10 -5.63 -6.66
N VAL A 307 -13.05 -5.39 -7.57
CA VAL A 307 -14.50 -5.26 -7.27
C VAL A 307 -15.26 -6.39 -7.94
N ALA A 308 -16.24 -6.97 -7.26
CA ALA A 308 -17.10 -8.02 -7.80
C ALA A 308 -18.56 -7.84 -7.38
N ALA A 309 -19.47 -8.42 -8.18
CA ALA A 309 -20.89 -8.45 -7.87
C ALA A 309 -21.17 -9.07 -6.48
N GLY A 310 -22.23 -8.59 -5.82
CA GLY A 310 -22.65 -9.13 -4.54
C GLY A 310 -23.63 -8.23 -3.80
N VAL A 311 -23.96 -8.60 -2.58
CA VAL A 311 -24.93 -7.89 -1.75
C VAL A 311 -24.28 -6.69 -1.07
N TRP A 312 -24.96 -5.54 -1.11
CA TRP A 312 -24.57 -4.34 -0.38
C TRP A 312 -25.03 -4.41 1.08
N ASN A 313 -24.11 -4.31 2.02
CA ASN A 313 -24.36 -4.35 3.46
C ASN A 313 -24.09 -3.00 4.14
N GLY A 314 -23.84 -1.94 3.36
CA GLY A 314 -23.63 -0.59 3.87
C GLY A 314 -24.94 0.19 4.08
N GLY A 315 -24.80 1.45 4.48
CA GLY A 315 -25.93 2.37 4.60
C GLY A 315 -26.58 2.73 3.25
N PRO A 316 -27.76 3.35 3.24
CA PRO A 316 -28.46 3.72 2.01
C PRO A 316 -27.69 4.79 1.24
N ILE A 317 -27.66 4.68 -0.10
CA ILE A 317 -27.05 5.64 -1.02
C ILE A 317 -28.02 5.83 -2.21
N GLY A 318 -28.65 6.98 -2.35
CA GLY A 318 -29.66 7.22 -3.37
C GLY A 318 -30.80 6.22 -3.27
N GLN A 319 -30.95 5.34 -4.25
CA GLN A 319 -31.97 4.28 -4.27
C GLN A 319 -31.45 2.92 -3.77
N LEU A 320 -30.15 2.81 -3.53
CA LEU A 320 -29.53 1.58 -3.04
C LEU A 320 -29.74 1.44 -1.52
N ASN A 321 -30.28 0.31 -1.08
CA ASN A 321 -30.50 -0.02 0.33
C ASN A 321 -29.64 -1.20 0.76
N SER A 322 -29.46 -1.37 2.06
CA SER A 322 -28.82 -2.56 2.62
C SER A 322 -29.61 -3.81 2.22
N GLY A 323 -28.92 -4.82 1.73
CA GLY A 323 -29.52 -6.06 1.20
C GLY A 323 -29.72 -6.06 -0.31
N ASP A 324 -29.63 -4.93 -0.99
CA ASP A 324 -29.73 -4.86 -2.45
C ASP A 324 -28.49 -5.50 -3.13
N THR A 325 -28.71 -6.04 -4.32
CA THR A 325 -27.62 -6.67 -5.09
C THR A 325 -26.95 -5.67 -6.04
N LEU A 326 -25.66 -5.50 -5.86
CA LEU A 326 -24.78 -4.80 -6.81
C LEU A 326 -24.42 -5.75 -7.95
N THR A 327 -25.18 -5.73 -9.04
CA THR A 327 -25.01 -6.65 -10.17
C THR A 327 -23.69 -6.47 -10.90
N LYS A 328 -23.18 -5.25 -10.96
CA LYS A 328 -21.85 -4.90 -11.51
C LYS A 328 -20.75 -4.85 -10.44
N GLY A 329 -21.10 -5.06 -9.15
CA GLY A 329 -20.18 -4.88 -8.04
C GLY A 329 -20.08 -3.44 -7.52
N TYR A 330 -20.71 -2.49 -8.18
CA TYR A 330 -20.74 -1.09 -7.75
C TYR A 330 -22.05 -0.39 -8.11
N TYR A 331 -22.30 0.74 -7.44
CA TYR A 331 -23.36 1.68 -7.74
C TYR A 331 -22.83 3.10 -7.58
N VAL A 332 -23.12 3.96 -8.57
CA VAL A 332 -22.71 5.37 -8.57
C VAL A 332 -23.94 6.26 -8.50
N TYR A 333 -23.91 7.22 -7.61
CA TYR A 333 -25.03 8.12 -7.38
C TYR A 333 -24.57 9.56 -7.16
N ALA A 334 -25.31 10.50 -7.68
CA ALA A 334 -25.26 11.90 -7.24
C ALA A 334 -26.67 12.43 -7.08
N GLN A 335 -26.87 13.30 -6.10
CA GLN A 335 -28.16 13.97 -5.92
C GLN A 335 -28.47 14.88 -7.12
N PRO A 336 -29.76 15.08 -7.46
CA PRO A 336 -30.15 16.03 -8.49
C PRO A 336 -29.60 17.44 -8.23
N LEU A 337 -29.23 18.15 -9.28
CA LEU A 337 -28.66 19.50 -9.17
C LEU A 337 -29.62 20.48 -8.47
N SER A 338 -30.94 20.26 -8.60
CA SER A 338 -31.98 21.05 -7.93
C SER A 338 -31.90 21.00 -6.39
N GLU A 339 -31.35 19.92 -5.85
CA GLU A 339 -31.18 19.71 -4.40
C GLU A 339 -29.83 20.24 -3.87
N GLN A 340 -28.92 20.66 -4.77
CA GLN A 340 -27.62 21.19 -4.37
C GLN A 340 -27.76 22.60 -3.77
N ALA A 341 -27.03 22.87 -2.70
CA ALA A 341 -26.99 24.16 -2.05
C ALA A 341 -26.55 25.26 -3.04
N GLN A 342 -27.16 26.46 -2.96
CA GLN A 342 -26.86 27.59 -3.85
C GLN A 342 -25.38 28.01 -3.75
N ALA A 343 -24.80 28.01 -2.54
CA ALA A 343 -23.41 28.38 -2.31
C ALA A 343 -22.44 27.43 -3.05
N ASP A 344 -22.74 26.11 -3.12
CA ASP A 344 -21.90 25.15 -3.85
C ASP A 344 -22.03 25.34 -5.37
N ARG A 345 -23.24 25.70 -5.85
CA ARG A 345 -23.43 26.05 -7.26
C ARG A 345 -22.68 27.31 -7.66
N GLU A 346 -22.70 28.35 -6.82
CA GLU A 346 -21.93 29.57 -7.01
C GLU A 346 -20.42 29.33 -6.95
N ALA A 347 -19.97 28.40 -6.11
CA ALA A 347 -18.59 27.93 -6.05
C ALA A 347 -18.21 26.98 -7.20
N ARG A 348 -19.12 26.75 -8.17
CA ARG A 348 -18.94 25.85 -9.34
C ARG A 348 -18.58 24.41 -8.98
N LYS A 349 -19.05 23.94 -7.84
CA LYS A 349 -18.89 22.53 -7.45
C LYS A 349 -19.93 21.66 -8.14
N ALA A 350 -19.55 20.43 -8.47
CA ALA A 350 -20.51 19.38 -8.80
C ALA A 350 -21.24 18.90 -7.54
N PRO A 351 -22.45 18.33 -7.64
CA PRO A 351 -23.03 17.55 -6.55
C PRO A 351 -22.08 16.47 -6.08
N LEU A 352 -22.19 16.07 -4.80
CA LEU A 352 -21.41 14.98 -4.24
C LEU A 352 -21.70 13.70 -5.02
N ILE A 353 -20.67 13.11 -5.62
CA ILE A 353 -20.74 11.79 -6.24
C ILE A 353 -20.40 10.74 -5.20
N GLN A 354 -21.31 9.82 -4.95
CA GLN A 354 -21.13 8.70 -4.02
C GLN A 354 -21.00 7.40 -4.81
N VAL A 355 -20.07 6.56 -4.36
CA VAL A 355 -19.84 5.24 -4.96
C VAL A 355 -19.96 4.19 -3.87
N ALA A 356 -20.90 3.26 -4.04
CA ALA A 356 -20.92 2.01 -3.30
C ALA A 356 -20.21 0.95 -4.13
N CYS A 357 -19.29 0.20 -3.56
CA CYS A 357 -18.67 -0.94 -4.24
C CYS A 357 -18.42 -2.08 -3.26
N LYS A 358 -18.40 -3.31 -3.79
CA LYS A 358 -18.10 -4.52 -3.04
C LYS A 358 -16.76 -5.06 -3.50
N LEU A 359 -15.81 -5.18 -2.56
CA LEU A 359 -14.51 -5.80 -2.84
C LEU A 359 -14.68 -7.30 -3.13
N ALA A 360 -13.91 -7.81 -4.07
CA ALA A 360 -13.93 -9.22 -4.44
C ALA A 360 -13.40 -10.10 -3.30
N GLY A 361 -12.37 -9.63 -2.60
CA GLY A 361 -11.65 -10.41 -1.60
C GLY A 361 -10.91 -11.61 -2.20
N ALA A 362 -10.13 -12.31 -1.37
CA ALA A 362 -9.45 -13.53 -1.75
C ALA A 362 -9.88 -14.68 -0.83
N VAL A 363 -9.92 -15.88 -1.38
CA VAL A 363 -10.18 -17.09 -0.56
C VAL A 363 -8.86 -17.51 0.10
N HIS A 364 -8.83 -17.50 1.43
CA HIS A 364 -7.67 -17.90 2.23
C HIS A 364 -7.86 -19.23 2.93
N TYR A 365 -9.10 -19.71 3.09
CA TYR A 365 -9.44 -20.98 3.74
C TYR A 365 -10.54 -21.66 2.95
N ALA A 366 -10.48 -22.99 2.88
CA ALA A 366 -11.51 -23.83 2.27
C ALA A 366 -11.73 -25.05 3.14
N ASP A 367 -12.92 -25.19 3.71
CA ASP A 367 -13.34 -26.33 4.49
C ASP A 367 -14.11 -27.33 3.59
N VAL A 368 -13.71 -28.58 3.62
CA VAL A 368 -14.36 -29.65 2.86
C VAL A 368 -14.90 -30.73 3.81
N GLN A 369 -16.20 -30.96 3.79
CA GLN A 369 -16.82 -32.03 4.53
C GLN A 369 -17.06 -33.21 3.61
N ILE A 370 -16.48 -34.38 3.93
CA ILE A 370 -16.70 -35.62 3.20
C ILE A 370 -17.61 -36.52 4.02
N ASN A 371 -18.80 -36.82 3.49
CA ASN A 371 -19.75 -37.75 4.09
C ASN A 371 -19.66 -39.07 3.36
N VAL A 372 -19.37 -40.16 4.10
CA VAL A 372 -19.26 -41.52 3.54
C VAL A 372 -20.39 -42.38 4.08
N VAL A 373 -21.13 -43.07 3.18
CA VAL A 373 -22.13 -44.06 3.50
C VAL A 373 -21.60 -45.42 3.06
N ARG A 374 -21.74 -46.48 3.91
CA ARG A 374 -21.41 -47.88 3.60
C ARG A 374 -22.66 -48.66 3.28
#